data_30988cb2e5ca1a8218a476012769f909
#
_entry.id   30988cb2e5ca1a8218a476012769f909
#
_cell.length_a   1.000
_cell.length_b   1.000
_cell.length_c   1.000
_cell.angle_alpha   90.00
_cell.angle_beta   90.00
_cell.angle_gamma   90.00
#
_symmetry.space_group_name_H-M   'P 1'
#
loop_
_entity.id
_entity.type
_entity.pdbx_description
1 polymer ?
#
loop_
_entity_poly.entity_id
_entity_poly.type
_entity_poly.pdbx_seq_one_letter_code
_entity_poly.pdbx_strand_id
1 'polypeptide(L)'
;MTRILLLSDTHNYLDEKVKKYAEPCDQIWHAGDIGTVKVSDELKNLPAGRHGPKPLVAVYGNIDGMDVRREFPLHQRFKCEGVDVWITHIGGSPGKYNPEVRNVLQTNPPKLFICGHSHICKVQFDRKYNMLFMNPGAAGNYGLHKVKTLLRFTIDKTDIKDLEVVEMGKL
;
A
#
# COMPACT_ATOMS: atom_id res chain seq x y z
N MET A 1 16.57 -7.83 5.07
CA MET A 1 16.14 -7.35 3.74
C MET A 1 14.78 -7.95 3.41
N THR A 2 13.77 -7.12 3.27
CA THR A 2 12.35 -7.49 3.06
C THR A 2 11.83 -6.91 1.75
N ARG A 3 11.35 -7.75 0.86
CA ARG A 3 10.73 -7.35 -0.42
C ARG A 3 9.22 -7.20 -0.23
N ILE A 4 8.69 -6.09 -0.70
CA ILE A 4 7.30 -5.70 -0.49
C ILE A 4 6.59 -5.54 -1.82
N LEU A 5 5.38 -6.08 -1.91
CA LEU A 5 4.40 -5.71 -2.90
C LEU A 5 3.38 -4.79 -2.24
N LEU A 6 3.21 -3.59 -2.78
CA LEU A 6 2.25 -2.59 -2.31
C LEU A 6 1.18 -2.36 -3.37
N LEU A 7 -0.08 -2.52 -2.97
CA LEU A 7 -1.25 -2.26 -3.81
C LEU A 7 -2.33 -1.50 -3.03
N SER A 8 -3.32 -0.97 -3.73
CA SER A 8 -4.46 -0.25 -3.17
C SER A 8 -5.65 -0.29 -4.12
N ASP A 9 -6.82 0.07 -3.61
CA ASP A 9 -8.00 0.36 -4.41
C ASP A 9 -8.36 -0.81 -5.35
N THR A 10 -8.46 -2.00 -4.78
CA THR A 10 -8.84 -3.24 -5.49
C THR A 10 -10.34 -3.30 -5.78
N HIS A 11 -11.19 -2.65 -4.95
CA HIS A 11 -12.63 -2.53 -5.17
C HIS A 11 -13.28 -3.87 -5.57
N ASN A 12 -13.13 -4.91 -4.75
CA ASN A 12 -13.66 -6.27 -4.98
C ASN A 12 -13.00 -7.07 -6.10
N TYR A 13 -11.98 -6.54 -6.76
CA TYR A 13 -11.31 -7.21 -7.86
C TYR A 13 -9.82 -7.38 -7.60
N LEU A 14 -9.33 -8.61 -7.66
CA LEU A 14 -7.90 -8.91 -7.62
C LEU A 14 -7.46 -9.45 -8.98
N ASP A 15 -6.60 -8.70 -9.66
CA ASP A 15 -6.03 -9.12 -10.95
C ASP A 15 -5.12 -10.33 -10.73
N GLU A 16 -5.28 -11.37 -11.55
CA GLU A 16 -4.46 -12.58 -11.45
C GLU A 16 -2.96 -12.32 -11.59
N LYS A 17 -2.58 -11.24 -12.29
CA LYS A 17 -1.19 -10.82 -12.41
C LYS A 17 -0.56 -10.46 -11.07
N VAL A 18 -1.35 -10.07 -10.07
CA VAL A 18 -0.86 -9.80 -8.71
C VAL A 18 -0.12 -11.00 -8.16
N LYS A 19 -0.60 -12.23 -8.41
CA LYS A 19 0.05 -13.47 -7.94
C LYS A 19 1.48 -13.56 -8.45
N LYS A 20 1.69 -13.32 -9.75
CA LYS A 20 3.00 -13.33 -10.39
C LYS A 20 3.94 -12.28 -9.79
N TYR A 21 3.45 -11.07 -9.60
CA TYR A 21 4.27 -9.97 -9.06
C TYR A 21 4.53 -10.13 -7.55
N ALA A 22 3.65 -10.82 -6.83
CA ALA A 22 3.83 -11.14 -5.43
C ALA A 22 4.84 -12.27 -5.19
N GLU A 23 5.09 -13.12 -6.17
CA GLU A 23 5.96 -14.31 -6.00
C GLU A 23 7.31 -13.99 -5.37
N PRO A 24 8.11 -13.01 -5.86
CA PRO A 24 9.40 -12.68 -5.27
C PRO A 24 9.32 -11.86 -3.98
N CYS A 25 8.12 -11.45 -3.53
CA CYS A 25 7.93 -10.59 -2.36
C CYS A 25 7.80 -11.40 -1.08
N ASP A 26 8.22 -10.80 0.03
CA ASP A 26 8.15 -11.40 1.36
C ASP A 26 6.88 -10.95 2.13
N GLN A 27 6.37 -9.75 1.81
CA GLN A 27 5.16 -9.18 2.41
C GLN A 27 4.27 -8.53 1.36
N ILE A 28 2.95 -8.49 1.66
CA ILE A 28 1.94 -7.79 0.87
C ILE A 28 1.38 -6.66 1.73
N TRP A 29 1.38 -5.44 1.19
CA TRP A 29 0.80 -4.27 1.85
C TRP A 29 -0.35 -3.73 1.01
N HIS A 30 -1.49 -3.42 1.65
CA HIS A 30 -2.68 -2.90 0.98
C HIS A 30 -3.14 -1.59 1.62
N ALA A 31 -3.17 -0.52 0.84
CA ALA A 31 -3.47 0.82 1.32
C ALA A 31 -4.98 1.19 1.30
N GLY A 32 -5.88 0.20 1.41
CA GLY A 32 -7.32 0.42 1.59
C GLY A 32 -8.17 0.34 0.32
N ASP A 33 -9.49 0.46 0.50
CA ASP A 33 -10.52 0.17 -0.52
C ASP A 33 -10.35 -1.24 -1.10
N ILE A 34 -10.30 -2.21 -0.20
CA ILE A 34 -10.18 -3.63 -0.49
C ILE A 34 -11.45 -4.13 -1.18
N GLY A 35 -12.60 -3.75 -0.62
CA GLY A 35 -13.93 -4.10 -1.07
C GLY A 35 -14.56 -5.20 -0.24
N THR A 36 -14.06 -6.43 -0.33
CA THR A 36 -14.57 -7.58 0.44
C THR A 36 -13.45 -8.40 1.06
N VAL A 37 -13.77 -9.13 2.13
CA VAL A 37 -12.86 -10.08 2.78
C VAL A 37 -12.37 -11.19 1.82
N LYS A 38 -13.10 -11.45 0.74
CA LYS A 38 -12.65 -12.39 -0.29
C LYS A 38 -11.32 -11.95 -0.91
N VAL A 39 -11.15 -10.67 -1.19
CA VAL A 39 -9.89 -10.12 -1.73
C VAL A 39 -8.76 -10.25 -0.72
N SER A 40 -9.01 -9.90 0.56
CA SER A 40 -7.99 -10.07 1.60
C SER A 40 -7.61 -11.53 1.82
N ASP A 41 -8.57 -12.44 1.76
CA ASP A 41 -8.30 -13.88 1.88
C ASP A 41 -7.49 -14.41 0.69
N GLU A 42 -7.78 -13.97 -0.53
CA GLU A 42 -6.96 -14.32 -1.70
C GLU A 42 -5.52 -13.82 -1.53
N LEU A 43 -5.32 -12.60 -1.01
CA LEU A 43 -3.98 -12.04 -0.75
C LEU A 43 -3.24 -12.81 0.34
N LYS A 44 -3.91 -13.20 1.43
CA LYS A 44 -3.33 -14.01 2.51
C LYS A 44 -2.94 -15.43 2.06
N ASN A 45 -3.69 -15.97 1.11
CA ASN A 45 -3.47 -17.31 0.57
C ASN A 45 -2.50 -17.33 -0.63
N LEU A 46 -1.83 -16.22 -0.93
CA LEU A 46 -0.77 -16.24 -1.93
C LEU A 46 0.35 -17.22 -1.53
N PRO A 47 1.01 -17.86 -2.51
CA PRO A 47 2.09 -18.81 -2.24
C PRO A 47 3.13 -18.22 -1.30
N ALA A 48 3.64 -19.05 -0.38
CA ALA A 48 4.67 -18.66 0.56
C ALA A 48 5.90 -18.04 -0.15
N GLY A 49 6.47 -17.05 0.49
CA GLY A 49 7.72 -16.44 0.07
C GLY A 49 8.95 -17.20 0.58
N ARG A 50 10.12 -16.60 0.49
CA ARG A 50 11.39 -17.17 0.95
C ARG A 50 11.42 -17.54 2.44
N HIS A 51 10.63 -16.81 3.24
CA HIS A 51 10.63 -16.90 4.70
C HIS A 51 9.33 -17.48 5.28
N GLY A 52 8.51 -18.13 4.45
CA GLY A 52 7.23 -18.69 4.84
C GLY A 52 6.03 -17.92 4.29
N PRO A 53 4.85 -18.03 4.93
CA PRO A 53 3.64 -17.31 4.52
C PRO A 53 3.89 -15.81 4.44
N LYS A 54 3.31 -15.14 3.42
CA LYS A 54 3.45 -13.70 3.24
C LYS A 54 2.47 -12.96 4.16
N PRO A 55 2.94 -12.19 5.16
CA PRO A 55 2.05 -11.35 5.94
C PRO A 55 1.33 -10.34 5.05
N LEU A 56 0.02 -10.18 5.27
CA LEU A 56 -0.77 -9.09 4.73
C LEU A 56 -0.87 -7.98 5.78
N VAL A 57 -0.29 -6.82 5.49
CA VAL A 57 -0.45 -5.60 6.26
C VAL A 57 -1.41 -4.70 5.50
N ALA A 58 -2.57 -4.38 6.07
CA ALA A 58 -3.57 -3.60 5.36
C ALA A 58 -4.27 -2.59 6.27
N VAL A 59 -4.87 -1.58 5.65
CA VAL A 59 -5.82 -0.66 6.26
C VAL A 59 -7.14 -0.76 5.51
N TYR A 60 -8.25 -0.37 6.15
CA TYR A 60 -9.49 -0.20 5.40
C TYR A 60 -9.57 1.18 4.74
N GLY A 61 -10.35 1.28 3.66
CA GLY A 61 -10.66 2.53 2.98
C GLY A 61 -12.13 2.95 3.17
N ASN A 62 -12.53 4.00 2.45
CA ASN A 62 -13.87 4.59 2.61
C ASN A 62 -14.99 3.71 2.07
N ILE A 63 -14.73 2.88 1.05
CA ILE A 63 -15.77 1.96 0.52
C ILE A 63 -15.88 0.66 1.31
N ASP A 64 -14.91 0.36 2.17
CA ASP A 64 -14.85 -0.91 2.87
C ASP A 64 -15.97 -1.04 3.92
N GLY A 65 -16.69 -2.16 3.86
CA GLY A 65 -17.76 -2.50 4.78
C GLY A 65 -17.27 -3.00 6.14
N MET A 66 -18.21 -3.30 7.02
CA MET A 66 -17.93 -3.69 8.41
C MET A 66 -17.03 -4.93 8.52
N ASP A 67 -17.13 -5.88 7.60
CA ASP A 67 -16.33 -7.10 7.64
C ASP A 67 -14.83 -6.80 7.45
N VAL A 68 -14.51 -5.96 6.46
CA VAL A 68 -13.14 -5.49 6.21
C VAL A 68 -12.65 -4.61 7.38
N ARG A 69 -13.50 -3.72 7.91
CA ARG A 69 -13.14 -2.83 9.02
C ARG A 69 -12.93 -3.54 10.36
N ARG A 70 -13.53 -4.72 10.55
CA ARG A 70 -13.25 -5.56 11.71
C ARG A 70 -11.89 -6.26 11.62
N GLU A 71 -11.45 -6.52 10.40
CA GLU A 71 -10.20 -7.22 10.14
C GLU A 71 -9.00 -6.28 10.11
N PHE A 72 -9.17 -5.09 9.52
CA PHE A 72 -8.08 -4.13 9.32
C PHE A 72 -8.40 -2.79 9.99
N PRO A 73 -7.39 -2.11 10.57
CA PRO A 73 -7.57 -0.79 11.17
C PRO A 73 -7.62 0.33 10.12
N LEU A 74 -8.00 1.54 10.55
CA LEU A 74 -7.94 2.76 9.73
C LEU A 74 -6.49 3.17 9.42
N HIS A 75 -5.59 2.97 10.36
CA HIS A 75 -4.18 3.33 10.27
C HIS A 75 -3.29 2.16 10.70
N GLN A 76 -2.20 1.97 10.00
CA GLN A 76 -1.11 1.08 10.42
C GLN A 76 0.17 1.90 10.62
N ARG A 77 0.74 1.86 11.82
CA ARG A 77 2.06 2.40 12.11
C ARG A 77 2.95 1.30 12.67
N PHE A 78 4.02 0.99 11.98
CA PHE A 78 4.89 -0.13 12.33
C PHE A 78 6.31 0.08 11.81
N LYS A 79 7.23 -0.73 12.32
CA LYS A 79 8.59 -0.83 11.77
C LYS A 79 8.71 -2.05 10.87
N CYS A 80 9.21 -1.82 9.66
CA CYS A 80 9.67 -2.88 8.77
C CYS A 80 11.19 -2.75 8.65
N GLU A 81 11.92 -3.75 9.08
CA GLU A 81 13.37 -3.61 9.30
C GLU A 81 13.65 -2.40 10.22
N GLY A 82 14.46 -1.45 9.80
CA GLY A 82 14.70 -0.19 10.52
C GLY A 82 13.87 1.00 10.05
N VAL A 83 12.91 0.79 9.11
CA VAL A 83 12.09 1.85 8.54
C VAL A 83 10.78 1.99 9.32
N ASP A 84 10.48 3.19 9.80
CA ASP A 84 9.19 3.54 10.37
C ASP A 84 8.19 3.82 9.24
N VAL A 85 7.12 3.04 9.17
CA VAL A 85 6.11 3.05 8.11
C VAL A 85 4.77 3.47 8.68
N TRP A 86 4.07 4.33 7.96
CA TRP A 86 2.68 4.67 8.23
C TRP A 86 1.85 4.47 6.98
N ILE A 87 0.79 3.66 7.08
CA ILE A 87 -0.19 3.42 6.02
C ILE A 87 -1.55 3.95 6.49
N THR A 88 -2.20 4.74 5.64
CA THR A 88 -3.60 5.14 5.79
C THR A 88 -4.21 5.34 4.41
N HIS A 89 -5.52 5.06 4.25
CA HIS A 89 -6.12 5.10 2.92
C HIS A 89 -6.23 6.54 2.38
N ILE A 90 -6.87 7.44 3.12
CA ILE A 90 -7.08 8.84 2.72
C ILE A 90 -5.98 9.72 3.32
N GLY A 91 -4.91 9.93 2.56
CA GLY A 91 -3.76 10.69 3.05
C GLY A 91 -3.54 12.04 2.37
N GLY A 92 -4.06 12.20 1.15
CA GLY A 92 -3.69 13.33 0.30
C GLY A 92 -2.37 13.06 -0.44
N SER A 93 -1.58 14.11 -0.64
CA SER A 93 -0.28 14.03 -1.31
C SER A 93 0.66 15.14 -0.84
N PRO A 94 1.97 15.06 -1.11
CA PRO A 94 2.90 16.13 -0.78
C PRO A 94 2.40 17.51 -1.21
N GLY A 95 2.36 18.44 -0.24
CA GLY A 95 1.80 19.78 -0.41
C GLY A 95 0.30 19.91 -0.18
N LYS A 96 -0.45 18.79 -0.19
CA LYS A 96 -1.92 18.74 -0.05
C LYS A 96 -2.37 17.58 0.83
N TYR A 97 -1.68 17.31 1.94
CA TYR A 97 -2.10 16.30 2.89
C TYR A 97 -3.44 16.67 3.53
N ASN A 98 -4.24 15.65 3.81
CA ASN A 98 -5.45 15.80 4.56
C ASN A 98 -5.13 16.36 5.99
N PRO A 99 -6.03 17.15 6.61
CA PRO A 99 -5.72 17.84 7.85
C PRO A 99 -5.25 16.94 9.00
N GLU A 100 -5.87 15.77 9.18
CA GLU A 100 -5.51 14.81 10.22
C GLU A 100 -4.10 14.26 10.01
N VAL A 101 -3.80 13.86 8.78
CA VAL A 101 -2.47 13.39 8.39
C VAL A 101 -1.43 14.49 8.59
N ARG A 102 -1.71 15.70 8.14
CA ARG A 102 -0.81 16.85 8.29
C ARG A 102 -0.45 17.11 9.75
N ASN A 103 -1.42 17.03 10.66
CA ASN A 103 -1.18 17.22 12.10
C ASN A 103 -0.18 16.19 12.65
N VAL A 104 -0.31 14.93 12.26
CA VAL A 104 0.64 13.88 12.66
C VAL A 104 2.02 14.12 12.03
N LEU A 105 2.07 14.46 10.74
CA LEU A 105 3.33 14.71 10.04
C LEU A 105 4.13 15.88 10.63
N GLN A 106 3.46 16.87 11.21
CA GLN A 106 4.12 18.02 11.85
C GLN A 106 4.88 17.65 13.13
N THR A 107 4.43 16.61 13.83
CA THR A 107 4.99 16.23 15.14
C THR A 107 5.73 14.92 15.11
N ASN A 108 5.31 13.97 14.29
CA ASN A 108 5.87 12.62 14.24
C ASN A 108 5.80 12.02 12.83
N PRO A 109 6.53 12.59 11.85
CA PRO A 109 6.55 12.06 10.49
C PRO A 109 7.19 10.66 10.45
N PRO A 110 6.64 9.71 9.65
CA PRO A 110 7.30 8.44 9.40
C PRO A 110 8.50 8.61 8.44
N LYS A 111 9.29 7.57 8.29
CA LYS A 111 10.27 7.50 7.21
C LYS A 111 9.61 7.19 5.86
N LEU A 112 8.57 6.37 5.87
CA LEU A 112 7.76 5.99 4.71
C LEU A 112 6.28 6.21 5.03
N PHE A 113 5.63 7.08 4.24
CA PHE A 113 4.20 7.33 4.31
C PHE A 113 3.50 6.80 3.06
N ILE A 114 2.48 5.97 3.27
CA ILE A 114 1.74 5.29 2.21
C ILE A 114 0.26 5.62 2.30
N CYS A 115 -0.35 5.98 1.17
CA CYS A 115 -1.80 6.10 1.05
C CYS A 115 -2.32 5.57 -0.29
N GLY A 116 -3.65 5.53 -0.46
CA GLY A 116 -4.36 5.17 -1.68
C GLY A 116 -5.35 6.25 -2.10
N HIS A 117 -6.60 5.86 -2.34
CA HIS A 117 -7.77 6.71 -2.58
C HIS A 117 -7.76 7.53 -3.86
N SER A 118 -6.68 8.21 -4.20
CA SER A 118 -6.63 9.05 -5.40
C SER A 118 -6.56 8.27 -6.71
N HIS A 119 -6.25 6.98 -6.65
CA HIS A 119 -5.96 6.11 -7.79
C HIS A 119 -4.77 6.59 -8.66
N ILE A 120 -3.97 7.53 -8.16
CA ILE A 120 -2.83 8.10 -8.88
C ILE A 120 -1.55 7.49 -8.32
N CYS A 121 -0.85 6.71 -9.15
CA CYS A 121 0.46 6.19 -8.79
C CYS A 121 1.45 7.34 -8.65
N LYS A 122 2.03 7.49 -7.45
CA LYS A 122 2.96 8.56 -7.14
C LYS A 122 3.98 8.13 -6.09
N VAL A 123 5.23 8.38 -6.38
CA VAL A 123 6.33 8.25 -5.43
C VAL A 123 7.11 9.56 -5.41
N GLN A 124 7.28 10.13 -4.23
CA GLN A 124 7.93 11.44 -4.08
C GLN A 124 8.60 11.55 -2.72
N PHE A 125 9.83 12.02 -2.69
CA PHE A 125 10.47 12.41 -1.44
C PHE A 125 9.96 13.79 -1.00
N ASP A 126 9.34 13.83 0.17
CA ASP A 126 8.86 15.07 0.78
C ASP A 126 9.94 15.67 1.67
N ARG A 127 10.60 16.71 1.18
CA ARG A 127 11.70 17.36 1.89
C ARG A 127 11.24 18.04 3.19
N LYS A 128 9.98 18.50 3.25
CA LYS A 128 9.45 19.19 4.43
C LYS A 128 9.44 18.28 5.65
N TYR A 129 9.12 17.00 5.45
CA TYR A 129 9.02 16.02 6.53
C TYR A 129 10.17 14.99 6.52
N ASN A 130 11.14 15.13 5.59
CA ASN A 130 12.22 14.16 5.38
C ASN A 130 11.70 12.71 5.26
N MET A 131 10.70 12.53 4.43
CA MET A 131 9.85 11.35 4.34
C MET A 131 9.65 10.92 2.90
N LEU A 132 9.66 9.61 2.62
CA LEU A 132 9.25 9.09 1.33
C LEU A 132 7.73 8.90 1.32
N PHE A 133 7.06 9.49 0.34
CA PHE A 133 5.64 9.33 0.07
C PHE A 133 5.44 8.32 -1.05
N MET A 134 4.51 7.38 -0.86
CA MET A 134 4.08 6.43 -1.88
C MET A 134 2.56 6.31 -1.96
N ASN A 135 2.04 6.33 -3.18
CA ASN A 135 0.71 5.88 -3.52
C ASN A 135 0.84 4.90 -4.69
N PRO A 136 0.41 3.64 -4.56
CA PRO A 136 0.58 2.65 -5.61
C PRO A 136 -0.36 2.84 -6.80
N GLY A 137 -1.28 3.79 -6.75
CA GLY A 137 -2.39 3.88 -7.70
C GLY A 137 -3.45 2.83 -7.40
N ALA A 138 -4.33 2.56 -8.34
CA ALA A 138 -5.37 1.57 -8.20
C ALA A 138 -5.01 0.25 -8.89
N ALA A 139 -5.16 -0.86 -8.17
CA ALA A 139 -4.95 -2.21 -8.70
C ALA A 139 -6.24 -2.84 -9.24
N GLY A 140 -7.40 -2.28 -8.91
CA GLY A 140 -8.71 -2.75 -9.32
C GLY A 140 -9.20 -2.20 -10.66
N ASN A 141 -10.44 -2.57 -11.00
CA ASN A 141 -11.08 -2.19 -12.26
C ASN A 141 -12.02 -0.98 -12.13
N TYR A 142 -12.17 -0.41 -10.94
CA TYR A 142 -13.09 0.68 -10.66
C TYR A 142 -12.37 2.00 -10.46
N GLY A 143 -12.81 3.06 -11.14
CA GLY A 143 -12.28 4.41 -10.98
C GLY A 143 -11.98 5.09 -12.32
N LEU A 144 -11.33 6.26 -12.24
CA LEU A 144 -10.98 7.08 -13.40
C LEU A 144 -9.54 6.86 -13.91
N HIS A 145 -8.78 5.97 -13.27
CA HIS A 145 -7.45 5.62 -13.71
C HIS A 145 -7.49 4.84 -15.02
N LYS A 146 -6.52 5.06 -15.88
CA LYS A 146 -6.44 4.40 -17.19
C LYS A 146 -5.65 3.11 -17.18
N VAL A 147 -4.77 2.95 -16.20
CA VAL A 147 -3.84 1.83 -16.06
C VAL A 147 -3.88 1.34 -14.61
N LYS A 148 -4.01 0.03 -14.44
CA LYS A 148 -3.89 -0.61 -13.13
C LYS A 148 -2.43 -0.67 -12.73
N THR A 149 -2.10 -0.24 -11.51
CA THR A 149 -0.73 -0.17 -11.03
C THR A 149 -0.57 -0.79 -9.64
N LEU A 150 0.62 -1.23 -9.35
CA LEU A 150 1.11 -1.55 -8.02
C LEU A 150 2.59 -1.17 -7.91
N LEU A 151 3.14 -1.16 -6.71
CA LEU A 151 4.56 -0.91 -6.47
C LEU A 151 5.22 -2.17 -5.90
N ARG A 152 6.48 -2.38 -6.27
CA ARG A 152 7.37 -3.30 -5.57
C ARG A 152 8.62 -2.55 -5.13
N PHE A 153 9.12 -2.87 -3.96
CA PHE A 153 10.35 -2.29 -3.43
C PHE A 153 10.96 -3.17 -2.36
N THR A 154 12.17 -2.86 -1.98
CA THR A 154 12.91 -3.57 -0.95
C THR A 154 13.22 -2.63 0.20
N ILE A 155 13.02 -3.09 1.43
CA ILE A 155 13.57 -2.46 2.62
C ILE A 155 14.74 -3.29 3.11
N ASP A 156 15.90 -2.64 3.26
CA ASP A 156 17.13 -3.26 3.74
C ASP A 156 17.73 -2.37 4.85
N LYS A 157 17.59 -2.84 6.09
CA LYS A 157 17.89 -2.02 7.27
C LYS A 157 17.08 -0.73 7.28
N THR A 158 17.68 0.41 6.99
CA THR A 158 17.04 1.74 6.93
C THR A 158 16.82 2.25 5.50
N ASP A 159 17.25 1.49 4.51
CA ASP A 159 17.21 1.91 3.11
C ASP A 159 16.00 1.33 2.39
N ILE A 160 15.37 2.18 1.59
CA ILE A 160 14.28 1.80 0.67
C ILE A 160 14.87 1.84 -0.74
N LYS A 161 14.88 0.70 -1.43
CA LYS A 161 15.56 0.54 -2.72
C LYS A 161 14.79 -0.36 -3.67
N ASP A 162 15.29 -0.52 -4.88
CA ASP A 162 14.74 -1.39 -5.94
C ASP A 162 13.25 -1.08 -6.22
N LEU A 163 12.88 0.21 -6.19
CA LEU A 163 11.51 0.62 -6.44
C LEU A 163 11.14 0.38 -7.90
N GLU A 164 10.03 -0.31 -8.10
CA GLU A 164 9.45 -0.60 -9.41
C GLU A 164 7.97 -0.22 -9.41
N VAL A 165 7.55 0.51 -10.43
CA VAL A 165 6.14 0.72 -10.77
C VAL A 165 5.73 -0.38 -11.74
N VAL A 166 4.78 -1.21 -11.37
CA VAL A 166 4.26 -2.28 -12.20
C VAL A 166 2.94 -1.87 -12.81
N GLU A 167 2.90 -1.79 -14.13
CA GLU A 167 1.66 -1.59 -14.90
C GLU A 167 1.06 -2.96 -15.24
N MET A 168 -0.14 -3.22 -14.73
CA MET A 168 -0.83 -4.51 -14.94
C MET A 168 -1.74 -4.52 -16.15
N GLY A 169 -1.85 -3.41 -16.87
CA GLY A 169 -2.67 -3.24 -18.06
C GLY A 169 -3.71 -2.14 -17.93
N LYS A 170 -4.33 -1.82 -19.06
CA LYS A 170 -5.40 -0.82 -19.15
C LYS A 170 -6.70 -1.36 -18.52
N LEU A 171 -7.55 -0.44 -18.08
CA LEU A 171 -8.94 -0.70 -17.77
C LEU A 171 -9.70 -1.04 -19.06
#